data_9a7440dd1bcdc6e53618190596032345
#
_entry.id   9a7440dd1bcdc6e53618190596032345
#
_cell.length_a   1.000
_cell.length_b   1.000
_cell.length_c   1.000
_cell.angle_alpha   90.00
_cell.angle_beta   90.00
_cell.angle_gamma   90.00
#
_symmetry.space_group_name_H-M   'P 1'
#
loop_
_entity.id
_entity.type
_entity.pdbx_description
1 polymer ?
#
loop_
_entity_poly.entity_id
_entity_poly.type
_entity_poly.pdbx_seq_one_letter_code
_entity_poly.pdbx_strand_id
1 'polypeptide(L)'
;MTTFVIVHGAWGGGWEWSPVADILRGHGHRAFTPTLTGMGERDHLSHGEPVGLGTHIDDIVAVLEFERLRDVVLCGASYGGMPATGAADRAADRVRLLVYVDGLVPVSGRSAVDLFPARYADMIRDGLAEHGPAWRVPMPAALFDALIPAGSVPEAVRRDYLDRIRAHPAASFTEPIHLTDALESVPRAFIRCTAGGYAEQAGGDPVAAGAAHALEAGWTYREINTPHDPQVFDAEGIARLMIELAN
;
A
#
# COMPACT_ATOMS: atom_id res chain seq x y z
N MET A 1 -21.25 -12.28 0.14
CA MET A 1 -20.66 -11.38 -0.88
C MET A 1 -20.02 -10.21 -0.14
N THR A 2 -18.72 -10.01 -0.26
CA THR A 2 -17.96 -8.94 0.41
C THR A 2 -17.45 -7.94 -0.63
N THR A 3 -17.26 -6.69 -0.25
CA THR A 3 -16.63 -5.67 -1.08
C THR A 3 -15.21 -5.41 -0.58
N PHE A 4 -14.23 -5.56 -1.45
CA PHE A 4 -12.83 -5.26 -1.19
C PHE A 4 -12.43 -3.99 -1.93
N VAL A 5 -11.68 -3.12 -1.26
CA VAL A 5 -10.96 -2.00 -1.87
C VAL A 5 -9.48 -2.19 -1.54
N ILE A 6 -8.65 -2.34 -2.55
CA ILE A 6 -7.23 -2.67 -2.39
C ILE A 6 -6.40 -1.48 -2.87
N VAL A 7 -5.63 -0.91 -1.96
CA VAL A 7 -4.76 0.24 -2.18
C VAL A 7 -3.33 -0.25 -2.38
N HIS A 8 -2.77 0.04 -3.55
CA HIS A 8 -1.44 -0.39 -3.96
C HIS A 8 -0.30 0.28 -3.20
N GLY A 9 0.89 -0.28 -3.29
CA GLY A 9 2.13 0.22 -2.72
C GLY A 9 2.71 1.43 -3.45
N ALA A 10 3.92 1.82 -3.08
CA ALA A 10 4.65 2.90 -3.76
C ALA A 10 5.06 2.48 -5.18
N TRP A 11 5.27 3.45 -6.07
CA TRP A 11 5.70 3.33 -7.47
C TRP A 11 4.76 2.58 -8.42
N GLY A 12 3.79 1.83 -7.91
CA GLY A 12 2.89 0.98 -8.68
C GLY A 12 1.59 1.67 -9.10
N GLY A 13 0.51 0.87 -9.09
CA GLY A 13 -0.85 1.31 -9.43
C GLY A 13 -1.86 0.20 -9.16
N GLY A 14 -3.14 0.50 -9.30
CA GLY A 14 -4.21 -0.49 -9.11
C GLY A 14 -4.06 -1.73 -9.99
N TRP A 15 -3.37 -1.60 -11.11
CA TRP A 15 -3.10 -2.68 -12.06
C TRP A 15 -2.34 -3.86 -11.45
N GLU A 16 -1.48 -3.62 -10.45
CA GLU A 16 -0.72 -4.68 -9.76
C GLU A 16 -1.63 -5.67 -9.07
N TRP A 17 -2.77 -5.20 -8.60
CA TRP A 17 -3.75 -5.98 -7.85
C TRP A 17 -4.86 -6.55 -8.72
N SER A 18 -4.85 -6.30 -10.04
CA SER A 18 -5.85 -6.85 -10.96
C SER A 18 -5.96 -8.37 -10.91
N PRO A 19 -4.87 -9.15 -10.86
CA PRO A 19 -4.99 -10.62 -10.74
C PRO A 19 -5.71 -11.06 -9.46
N VAL A 20 -5.40 -10.42 -8.33
CA VAL A 20 -6.07 -10.70 -7.05
C VAL A 20 -7.54 -10.29 -7.10
N ALA A 21 -7.85 -9.13 -7.68
CA ALA A 21 -9.22 -8.65 -7.84
C ALA A 21 -10.06 -9.60 -8.71
N ASP A 22 -9.49 -10.16 -9.76
CA ASP A 22 -10.18 -11.11 -10.63
C ASP A 22 -10.46 -12.44 -9.90
N ILE A 23 -9.54 -12.91 -9.08
CA ILE A 23 -9.76 -14.08 -8.21
C ILE A 23 -10.89 -13.80 -7.22
N LEU A 24 -10.87 -12.65 -6.52
CA LEU A 24 -11.93 -12.25 -5.59
C LEU A 24 -13.30 -12.19 -6.29
N ARG A 25 -13.36 -11.62 -7.50
CA ARG A 25 -14.58 -11.57 -8.32
C ARG A 25 -15.04 -12.96 -8.73
N GLY A 26 -14.10 -13.85 -9.09
CA GLY A 26 -14.37 -15.26 -9.36
C GLY A 26 -15.01 -16.01 -8.20
N HIS A 27 -14.71 -15.60 -6.96
CA HIS A 27 -15.35 -16.12 -5.74
C HIS A 27 -16.66 -15.38 -5.36
N GLY A 28 -17.20 -14.52 -6.25
CA GLY A 28 -18.48 -13.84 -6.03
C GLY A 28 -18.39 -12.59 -5.15
N HIS A 29 -17.21 -12.02 -4.95
CA HIS A 29 -17.00 -10.77 -4.24
C HIS A 29 -16.94 -9.57 -5.21
N ARG A 30 -17.06 -8.34 -4.68
CA ARG A 30 -16.72 -7.12 -5.41
C ARG A 30 -15.28 -6.73 -5.05
N ALA A 31 -14.51 -6.29 -6.03
CA ALA A 31 -13.14 -5.83 -5.80
C ALA A 31 -12.84 -4.58 -6.62
N PHE A 32 -12.28 -3.57 -5.95
CA PHE A 32 -11.83 -2.29 -6.52
C PHE A 32 -10.34 -2.13 -6.24
N THR A 33 -9.60 -1.69 -7.24
CA THR A 33 -8.16 -1.45 -7.15
C THR A 33 -7.86 -0.03 -7.65
N PRO A 34 -8.24 1.02 -6.88
CA PRO A 34 -8.01 2.40 -7.32
C PRO A 34 -6.53 2.68 -7.47
N THR A 35 -6.15 3.41 -8.53
CA THR A 35 -4.82 3.98 -8.66
C THR A 35 -4.79 5.36 -8.01
N LEU A 36 -3.82 5.59 -7.14
CA LEU A 36 -3.62 6.86 -6.46
C LEU A 36 -3.17 7.95 -7.43
N THR A 37 -3.55 9.20 -7.18
CA THR A 37 -3.19 10.35 -8.00
C THR A 37 -1.68 10.48 -8.16
N GLY A 38 -1.21 10.66 -9.39
CA GLY A 38 0.22 10.73 -9.72
C GLY A 38 0.92 9.38 -9.86
N MET A 39 0.16 8.27 -9.85
CA MET A 39 0.69 6.91 -9.95
C MET A 39 0.10 6.18 -11.17
N GLY A 40 0.75 5.10 -11.61
CA GLY A 40 0.26 4.25 -12.69
C GLY A 40 -0.29 5.03 -13.89
N GLU A 41 -1.51 4.71 -14.35
CA GLU A 41 -2.21 5.42 -15.44
C GLU A 41 -2.62 6.86 -15.08
N ARG A 42 -2.56 7.24 -13.81
CA ARG A 42 -2.83 8.60 -13.32
C ARG A 42 -1.56 9.43 -13.11
N ASP A 43 -0.41 8.96 -13.61
CA ASP A 43 0.90 9.60 -13.53
C ASP A 43 0.87 11.07 -13.98
N HIS A 44 0.14 11.37 -15.06
CA HIS A 44 0.00 12.70 -15.64
C HIS A 44 -0.64 13.74 -14.69
N LEU A 45 -1.32 13.33 -13.63
CA LEU A 45 -2.01 14.22 -12.69
C LEU A 45 -1.07 14.86 -11.65
N SER A 46 0.21 14.47 -11.62
CA SER A 46 1.21 15.04 -10.70
C SER A 46 2.31 15.84 -11.41
N HIS A 47 2.15 16.11 -12.71
CA HIS A 47 3.17 16.87 -13.46
C HIS A 47 3.11 18.35 -13.09
N GLY A 48 4.13 18.81 -12.33
CA GLY A 48 4.27 20.21 -11.93
C GLY A 48 3.56 20.59 -10.64
N GLU A 49 2.71 19.73 -10.08
CA GLU A 49 2.00 19.98 -8.84
C GLU A 49 2.40 18.95 -7.77
N PRO A 50 2.54 19.37 -6.51
CA PRO A 50 2.79 18.44 -5.41
C PRO A 50 1.53 17.61 -5.13
N VAL A 51 1.72 16.29 -5.01
CA VAL A 51 0.67 15.35 -4.60
C VAL A 51 1.05 14.81 -3.22
N GLY A 52 0.28 15.19 -2.21
CA GLY A 52 0.50 14.79 -0.83
C GLY A 52 -0.28 13.54 -0.42
N LEU A 53 -0.06 13.10 0.82
CA LEU A 53 -0.79 11.98 1.42
C LEU A 53 -2.30 12.27 1.52
N GLY A 54 -2.67 13.53 1.81
CA GLY A 54 -4.07 13.97 1.85
C GLY A 54 -4.80 13.70 0.55
N THR A 55 -4.16 13.96 -0.61
CA THR A 55 -4.73 13.65 -1.94
C THR A 55 -4.95 12.15 -2.13
N HIS A 56 -3.99 11.32 -1.71
CA HIS A 56 -4.13 9.85 -1.80
C HIS A 56 -5.24 9.32 -0.88
N ILE A 57 -5.44 9.94 0.29
CA ILE A 57 -6.57 9.61 1.17
C ILE A 57 -7.89 9.98 0.49
N ASP A 58 -7.97 11.18 -0.13
CA ASP A 58 -9.15 11.65 -0.84
C ASP A 58 -9.51 10.75 -2.04
N ASP A 59 -8.53 10.22 -2.77
CA ASP A 59 -8.75 9.24 -3.85
C ASP A 59 -9.53 8.02 -3.35
N ILE A 60 -9.17 7.50 -2.17
CA ILE A 60 -9.82 6.30 -1.59
C ILE A 60 -11.20 6.65 -1.05
N VAL A 61 -11.33 7.76 -0.32
CA VAL A 61 -12.62 8.24 0.21
C VAL A 61 -13.60 8.47 -0.95
N ALA A 62 -13.14 9.08 -2.05
CA ALA A 62 -13.97 9.29 -3.24
C ALA A 62 -14.49 7.95 -3.82
N VAL A 63 -13.65 6.91 -3.89
CA VAL A 63 -14.11 5.57 -4.33
C VAL A 63 -15.20 5.04 -3.39
N LEU A 64 -15.01 5.14 -2.07
CA LEU A 64 -16.01 4.70 -1.09
C LEU A 64 -17.33 5.45 -1.23
N GLU A 65 -17.28 6.74 -1.52
CA GLU A 65 -18.47 7.61 -1.63
C GLU A 65 -19.19 7.45 -2.96
N PHE A 66 -18.48 7.63 -4.09
CA PHE A 66 -19.11 7.66 -5.42
C PHE A 66 -19.58 6.29 -5.89
N GLU A 67 -18.89 5.21 -5.47
CA GLU A 67 -19.36 3.83 -5.67
C GLU A 67 -20.39 3.41 -4.59
N ARG A 68 -20.70 4.32 -3.64
CA ARG A 68 -21.64 4.08 -2.53
C ARG A 68 -21.33 2.82 -1.74
N LEU A 69 -20.04 2.57 -1.50
CA LEU A 69 -19.60 1.38 -0.80
C LEU A 69 -19.83 1.53 0.72
N ARG A 70 -20.23 0.42 1.33
CA ARG A 70 -20.35 0.24 2.78
C ARG A 70 -19.97 -1.18 3.13
N ASP A 71 -19.65 -1.42 4.39
CA ASP A 71 -19.22 -2.73 4.88
C ASP A 71 -18.00 -3.26 4.11
N VAL A 72 -17.03 -2.37 3.88
CA VAL A 72 -15.87 -2.63 3.03
C VAL A 72 -14.74 -3.28 3.82
N VAL A 73 -14.07 -4.25 3.22
CA VAL A 73 -12.72 -4.67 3.61
C VAL A 73 -11.74 -3.81 2.83
N LEU A 74 -11.14 -2.83 3.52
CA LEU A 74 -10.16 -1.92 2.96
C LEU A 74 -8.75 -2.49 3.19
N CYS A 75 -8.02 -2.78 2.12
CA CYS A 75 -6.70 -3.36 2.18
C CYS A 75 -5.65 -2.34 1.75
N GLY A 76 -4.63 -2.11 2.56
CA GLY A 76 -3.49 -1.25 2.22
C GLY A 76 -2.19 -2.05 2.14
N ALA A 77 -1.59 -2.13 0.96
CA ALA A 77 -0.34 -2.84 0.73
C ALA A 77 0.86 -1.89 0.81
N SER A 78 1.92 -2.27 1.53
CA SER A 78 3.14 -1.46 1.62
C SER A 78 2.82 0.00 2.01
N TYR A 79 3.27 0.99 1.22
CA TYR A 79 2.89 2.41 1.37
C TYR A 79 1.36 2.61 1.43
N GLY A 80 0.59 1.81 0.69
CA GLY A 80 -0.88 1.88 0.68
C GLY A 80 -1.53 1.77 2.06
N GLY A 81 -0.81 1.26 3.06
CA GLY A 81 -1.23 1.27 4.46
C GLY A 81 -1.45 2.68 5.02
N MET A 82 -0.62 3.65 4.60
CA MET A 82 -0.76 5.06 5.02
C MET A 82 -2.10 5.67 4.56
N PRO A 83 -2.39 5.76 3.23
CA PRO A 83 -3.64 6.36 2.77
C PRO A 83 -4.87 5.51 3.11
N ALA A 84 -4.77 4.18 3.15
CA ALA A 84 -5.88 3.32 3.57
C ALA A 84 -6.29 3.61 5.03
N THR A 85 -5.32 3.82 5.93
CA THR A 85 -5.61 4.19 7.33
C THR A 85 -6.31 5.55 7.42
N GLY A 86 -5.83 6.55 6.69
CA GLY A 86 -6.47 7.87 6.66
C GLY A 86 -7.89 7.83 6.09
N ALA A 87 -8.12 7.00 5.07
CA ALA A 87 -9.45 6.80 4.51
C ALA A 87 -10.38 6.04 5.48
N ALA A 88 -9.87 5.04 6.19
CA ALA A 88 -10.60 4.32 7.23
C ALA A 88 -10.99 5.24 8.40
N ASP A 89 -10.12 6.15 8.79
CA ASP A 89 -10.40 7.16 9.82
C ASP A 89 -11.50 8.13 9.37
N ARG A 90 -11.42 8.67 8.14
CA ARG A 90 -12.39 9.64 7.60
C ARG A 90 -13.75 9.05 7.24
N ALA A 91 -13.80 7.76 6.93
CA ALA A 91 -14.99 7.04 6.49
C ALA A 91 -15.22 5.76 7.30
N ALA A 92 -15.03 5.84 8.63
CA ALA A 92 -15.09 4.70 9.55
C ALA A 92 -16.45 3.96 9.48
N ASP A 93 -17.55 4.70 9.21
CA ASP A 93 -18.90 4.13 9.05
C ASP A 93 -19.06 3.27 7.78
N ARG A 94 -18.09 3.28 6.88
CA ARG A 94 -18.08 2.52 5.61
C ARG A 94 -17.13 1.33 5.65
N VAL A 95 -16.15 1.32 6.57
CA VAL A 95 -15.10 0.31 6.62
C VAL A 95 -15.39 -0.69 7.74
N ARG A 96 -15.62 -1.94 7.36
CA ARG A 96 -15.83 -3.04 8.30
C ARG A 96 -14.52 -3.58 8.87
N LEU A 97 -13.48 -3.60 8.05
CA LEU A 97 -12.17 -4.15 8.39
C LEU A 97 -11.08 -3.42 7.60
N LEU A 98 -10.03 -2.97 8.28
CA LEU A 98 -8.80 -2.47 7.66
C LEU A 98 -7.74 -3.56 7.72
N VAL A 99 -7.22 -3.98 6.55
CA VAL A 99 -6.21 -5.02 6.42
C VAL A 99 -4.90 -4.40 5.91
N TYR A 100 -3.83 -4.56 6.65
CA TYR A 100 -2.49 -4.22 6.20
C TYR A 100 -1.86 -5.45 5.54
N VAL A 101 -1.52 -5.35 4.26
CA VAL A 101 -0.82 -6.40 3.52
C VAL A 101 0.65 -6.02 3.44
N ASP A 102 1.44 -6.55 4.34
CA ASP A 102 2.85 -6.14 4.56
C ASP A 102 2.98 -4.61 4.48
N GLY A 103 2.02 -3.93 5.12
CA GLY A 103 1.74 -2.51 4.96
C GLY A 103 2.33 -1.66 6.08
N LEU A 104 2.58 -0.39 5.79
CA LEU A 104 2.93 0.60 6.80
C LEU A 104 1.74 0.84 7.73
N VAL A 105 1.96 0.70 9.02
CA VAL A 105 0.99 1.06 10.06
C VAL A 105 1.34 2.44 10.59
N PRO A 106 0.58 3.49 10.24
CA PRO A 106 0.92 4.84 10.64
C PRO A 106 0.66 5.13 12.11
N VAL A 107 1.42 6.10 12.62
CA VAL A 107 1.19 6.74 13.91
C VAL A 107 0.78 8.18 13.64
N SER A 108 -0.26 8.68 14.32
CA SER A 108 -0.73 10.06 14.14
C SER A 108 0.39 11.08 14.39
N GLY A 109 0.50 12.07 13.51
CA GLY A 109 1.57 13.07 13.51
C GLY A 109 2.88 12.62 12.82
N ARG A 110 2.96 11.37 12.33
CA ARG A 110 4.14 10.85 11.62
C ARG A 110 3.85 10.70 10.13
N SER A 111 4.89 10.78 9.33
CA SER A 111 4.87 10.58 7.88
C SER A 111 5.43 9.20 7.50
N ALA A 112 5.29 8.80 6.23
CA ALA A 112 5.83 7.52 5.75
C ALA A 112 7.36 7.47 5.87
N VAL A 113 8.08 8.58 5.59
CA VAL A 113 9.54 8.63 5.72
C VAL A 113 10.03 8.42 7.15
N ASP A 114 9.20 8.64 8.15
CA ASP A 114 9.56 8.38 9.55
C ASP A 114 9.52 6.89 9.90
N LEU A 115 8.98 6.06 9.02
CA LEU A 115 8.94 4.60 9.11
C LEU A 115 9.98 3.93 8.20
N PHE A 116 10.58 4.68 7.28
CA PHE A 116 11.57 4.15 6.35
C PHE A 116 12.97 4.05 7.00
N PRO A 117 13.80 3.11 6.51
CA PRO A 117 15.22 3.12 6.84
C PRO A 117 15.87 4.46 6.50
N ALA A 118 16.77 4.95 7.35
CA ALA A 118 17.34 6.30 7.28
C ALA A 118 17.83 6.69 5.89
N ARG A 119 18.53 5.78 5.19
CA ARG A 119 19.06 6.05 3.84
C ARG A 119 17.98 6.44 2.82
N TYR A 120 16.78 5.83 2.89
CA TYR A 120 15.67 6.17 2.00
C TYR A 120 14.98 7.44 2.46
N ALA A 121 14.81 7.59 3.76
CA ALA A 121 14.25 8.81 4.34
C ALA A 121 15.09 10.04 3.97
N ASP A 122 16.40 9.95 4.11
CA ASP A 122 17.33 11.03 3.77
C ASP A 122 17.31 11.31 2.26
N MET A 123 17.40 10.28 1.43
CA MET A 123 17.30 10.43 -0.04
C MET A 123 16.02 11.20 -0.46
N ILE A 124 14.89 10.91 0.17
CA ILE A 124 13.62 11.56 -0.14
C ILE A 124 13.62 13.01 0.33
N ARG A 125 14.11 13.28 1.55
CA ARG A 125 14.19 14.64 2.10
C ARG A 125 15.17 15.53 1.32
N ASP A 126 16.34 15.00 0.99
CA ASP A 126 17.35 15.69 0.20
C ASP A 126 16.85 15.99 -1.21
N GLY A 127 16.20 15.02 -1.86
CA GLY A 127 15.60 15.22 -3.18
C GLY A 127 14.51 16.29 -3.17
N LEU A 128 13.65 16.33 -2.17
CA LEU A 128 12.67 17.40 -2.01
C LEU A 128 13.31 18.77 -1.78
N ALA A 129 14.37 18.83 -0.99
CA ALA A 129 15.11 20.07 -0.75
C ALA A 129 15.80 20.58 -2.02
N GLU A 130 16.31 19.68 -2.86
CA GLU A 130 17.00 20.03 -4.12
C GLU A 130 16.01 20.37 -5.26
N HIS A 131 14.95 19.58 -5.43
CA HIS A 131 14.07 19.64 -6.60
C HIS A 131 12.70 20.26 -6.34
N GLY A 132 12.38 20.54 -5.07
CA GLY A 132 11.11 21.17 -4.67
C GLY A 132 9.95 20.18 -4.46
N PRO A 133 8.78 20.68 -4.01
CA PRO A 133 7.68 19.85 -3.51
C PRO A 133 6.98 19.00 -4.59
N ALA A 134 7.11 19.35 -5.85
CA ALA A 134 6.57 18.58 -6.97
C ALA A 134 7.52 17.46 -7.46
N TRP A 135 8.67 17.29 -6.77
CA TRP A 135 9.60 16.22 -7.10
C TRP A 135 8.98 14.83 -6.94
N ARG A 136 9.43 13.92 -7.77
CA ARG A 136 8.96 12.53 -7.78
C ARG A 136 10.13 11.58 -7.61
N VAL A 137 10.02 10.70 -6.63
CA VAL A 137 11.05 9.71 -6.28
C VAL A 137 11.07 8.59 -7.31
N PRO A 138 12.15 8.43 -8.10
CA PRO A 138 12.26 7.25 -8.96
C PRO A 138 12.41 5.99 -8.12
N MET A 139 11.91 4.84 -8.62
CA MET A 139 12.18 3.54 -8.00
C MET A 139 13.68 3.27 -8.03
N PRO A 140 14.37 3.10 -6.87
CA PRO A 140 15.77 2.70 -6.87
C PRO A 140 15.93 1.29 -7.46
N ALA A 141 16.86 1.12 -8.41
CA ALA A 141 17.07 -0.18 -9.07
C ALA A 141 17.35 -1.32 -8.08
N ALA A 142 18.19 -1.05 -7.07
CA ALA A 142 18.48 -2.04 -6.03
C ALA A 142 17.26 -2.43 -5.20
N LEU A 143 16.31 -1.50 -4.99
CA LEU A 143 15.06 -1.80 -4.31
C LEU A 143 14.15 -2.65 -5.19
N PHE A 144 14.05 -2.33 -6.49
CA PHE A 144 13.29 -3.15 -7.44
C PHE A 144 13.84 -4.57 -7.50
N ASP A 145 15.17 -4.74 -7.59
CA ASP A 145 15.82 -6.05 -7.59
C ASP A 145 15.61 -6.82 -6.28
N ALA A 146 15.42 -6.12 -5.17
CA ALA A 146 15.07 -6.74 -3.89
C ALA A 146 13.60 -7.21 -3.82
N LEU A 147 12.69 -6.43 -4.42
CA LEU A 147 11.26 -6.74 -4.45
C LEU A 147 10.95 -7.87 -5.44
N ILE A 148 11.49 -7.79 -6.66
CA ILE A 148 11.29 -8.77 -7.72
C ILE A 148 12.67 -9.22 -8.25
N PRO A 149 13.37 -10.13 -7.54
CA PRO A 149 14.69 -10.60 -7.92
C PRO A 149 14.69 -11.25 -9.32
N ALA A 150 15.80 -11.10 -10.03
CA ALA A 150 15.98 -11.77 -11.32
C ALA A 150 15.79 -13.29 -11.18
N GLY A 151 14.95 -13.87 -12.02
CA GLY A 151 14.63 -15.32 -12.00
C GLY A 151 13.60 -15.74 -10.95
N SER A 152 13.10 -14.85 -10.10
CA SER A 152 12.03 -15.16 -9.12
C SER A 152 10.65 -15.29 -9.77
N VAL A 153 10.46 -14.64 -10.90
CA VAL A 153 9.26 -14.70 -11.75
C VAL A 153 9.68 -14.82 -13.21
N PRO A 154 8.78 -15.20 -14.14
CA PRO A 154 9.07 -15.13 -15.57
C PRO A 154 9.55 -13.74 -16.00
N GLU A 155 10.58 -13.69 -16.86
CA GLU A 155 11.19 -12.42 -17.29
C GLU A 155 10.17 -11.46 -17.94
N ALA A 156 9.15 -11.99 -18.61
CA ALA A 156 8.07 -11.17 -19.17
C ALA A 156 7.27 -10.44 -18.09
N VAL A 157 7.03 -11.08 -16.94
CA VAL A 157 6.34 -10.47 -15.78
C VAL A 157 7.21 -9.37 -15.18
N ARG A 158 8.50 -9.66 -14.95
CA ARG A 158 9.44 -8.68 -14.40
C ARG A 158 9.58 -7.45 -15.29
N ARG A 159 9.61 -7.66 -16.59
CA ARG A 159 9.68 -6.57 -17.59
C ARG A 159 8.39 -5.75 -17.61
N ASP A 160 7.21 -6.38 -17.58
CA ASP A 160 5.91 -5.68 -17.50
C ASP A 160 5.84 -4.75 -16.29
N TYR A 161 6.36 -5.20 -15.13
CA TYR A 161 6.46 -4.37 -13.94
C TYR A 161 7.38 -3.16 -14.15
N LEU A 162 8.59 -3.37 -14.67
CA LEU A 162 9.55 -2.31 -14.96
C LEU A 162 8.98 -1.26 -15.94
N ASP A 163 8.24 -1.69 -16.94
CA ASP A 163 7.66 -0.81 -17.95
C ASP A 163 6.51 0.04 -17.39
N ARG A 164 5.86 -0.42 -16.30
CA ARG A 164 4.64 0.19 -15.75
C ARG A 164 4.84 0.96 -14.44
N ILE A 165 5.90 0.70 -13.68
CA ILE A 165 6.21 1.50 -12.48
C ILE A 165 6.48 2.96 -12.86
N ARG A 166 6.11 3.88 -11.98
CA ARG A 166 6.29 5.33 -12.16
C ARG A 166 6.97 5.93 -10.94
N ALA A 167 7.67 7.04 -11.13
CA ALA A 167 8.23 7.80 -10.02
C ALA A 167 7.10 8.23 -9.06
N HIS A 168 7.33 8.07 -7.76
CA HIS A 168 6.32 8.32 -6.72
C HIS A 168 6.34 9.79 -6.29
N PRO A 169 5.19 10.47 -6.11
CA PRO A 169 5.13 11.84 -5.58
C PRO A 169 5.78 11.94 -4.20
N ALA A 170 6.92 12.63 -4.09
CA ALA A 170 7.72 12.67 -2.87
C ALA A 170 6.99 13.33 -1.69
N ALA A 171 6.14 14.32 -1.96
CA ALA A 171 5.37 15.00 -0.92
C ALA A 171 4.45 14.04 -0.14
N SER A 172 3.94 12.99 -0.79
CA SER A 172 3.08 12.00 -0.11
C SER A 172 3.82 11.13 0.91
N PHE A 173 5.14 11.00 0.76
CA PHE A 173 5.96 10.30 1.74
C PHE A 173 6.28 11.15 2.97
N THR A 174 6.31 12.48 2.82
CA THR A 174 6.75 13.40 3.88
C THR A 174 5.61 14.12 4.59
N GLU A 175 4.40 14.11 4.03
CA GLU A 175 3.23 14.67 4.67
C GLU A 175 2.81 13.81 5.88
N PRO A 176 2.71 14.39 7.10
CA PRO A 176 2.27 13.65 8.28
C PRO A 176 0.79 13.28 8.17
N ILE A 177 0.44 12.08 8.63
CA ILE A 177 -0.96 11.67 8.79
C ILE A 177 -1.51 12.20 10.12
N HIS A 178 -2.74 12.71 10.10
CA HIS A 178 -3.47 13.11 11.30
C HIS A 178 -4.71 12.23 11.43
N LEU A 179 -4.74 11.42 12.49
CA LEU A 179 -5.81 10.46 12.78
C LEU A 179 -6.66 10.97 13.93
N THR A 180 -7.93 10.64 13.90
CA THR A 180 -8.91 10.91 14.96
C THR A 180 -9.24 9.63 15.72
N ASP A 181 -10.10 9.72 16.73
CA ASP A 181 -10.59 8.55 17.50
C ASP A 181 -11.56 7.68 16.67
N ALA A 182 -12.01 8.13 15.49
CA ALA A 182 -12.91 7.36 14.63
C ALA A 182 -12.29 6.03 14.18
N LEU A 183 -10.96 6.03 13.94
CA LEU A 183 -10.23 4.82 13.58
C LEU A 183 -10.29 3.72 14.65
N GLU A 184 -10.49 4.06 15.92
CA GLU A 184 -10.58 3.06 17.01
C GLU A 184 -11.77 2.13 16.87
N SER A 185 -12.83 2.59 16.20
CA SER A 185 -14.02 1.80 15.91
C SER A 185 -13.82 0.78 14.77
N VAL A 186 -12.75 0.90 14.00
CA VAL A 186 -12.49 0.04 12.82
C VAL A 186 -11.60 -1.14 13.23
N PRO A 187 -12.10 -2.39 13.13
CA PRO A 187 -11.30 -3.59 13.33
C PRO A 187 -10.11 -3.63 12.35
N ARG A 188 -8.98 -4.17 12.80
CA ARG A 188 -7.74 -4.22 12.03
C ARG A 188 -7.19 -5.64 11.95
N ALA A 189 -6.56 -5.94 10.81
CA ALA A 189 -5.83 -7.18 10.59
C ALA A 189 -4.50 -6.90 9.89
N PHE A 190 -3.55 -7.80 10.03
CA PHE A 190 -2.24 -7.73 9.39
C PHE A 190 -1.92 -9.04 8.68
N ILE A 191 -1.48 -8.95 7.43
CA ILE A 191 -0.91 -10.07 6.67
C ILE A 191 0.57 -9.76 6.47
N ARG A 192 1.44 -10.60 7.06
CA ARG A 192 2.90 -10.48 6.96
C ARG A 192 3.43 -11.36 5.84
N CYS A 193 4.26 -10.79 4.95
CA CYS A 193 5.06 -11.52 3.99
C CYS A 193 6.37 -12.00 4.65
N THR A 194 6.64 -13.31 4.64
CA THR A 194 7.72 -13.90 5.43
C THR A 194 8.91 -14.38 4.61
N ALA A 195 8.82 -14.40 3.27
CA ALA A 195 9.91 -14.82 2.41
C ALA A 195 10.70 -13.62 1.85
N GLY A 196 12.01 -13.81 1.74
CA GLY A 196 12.90 -12.93 0.99
C GLY A 196 13.69 -11.91 1.80
N GLY A 197 14.74 -11.39 1.17
CA GLY A 197 15.75 -10.48 1.76
C GLY A 197 15.44 -8.99 1.58
N TYR A 198 14.18 -8.60 1.39
CA TYR A 198 13.81 -7.19 1.21
C TYR A 198 14.35 -6.30 2.35
N ALA A 199 14.17 -6.72 3.60
CA ALA A 199 14.62 -5.98 4.76
C ALA A 199 16.15 -5.77 4.79
N GLU A 200 16.93 -6.80 4.45
CA GLU A 200 18.39 -6.72 4.40
C GLU A 200 18.86 -5.75 3.32
N GLN A 201 18.29 -5.85 2.13
CA GLN A 201 18.65 -5.00 0.99
C GLN A 201 18.12 -3.57 1.14
N ALA A 202 16.98 -3.39 1.77
CA ALA A 202 16.43 -2.08 2.11
C ALA A 202 17.21 -1.38 3.25
N GLY A 203 18.06 -2.10 4.00
CA GLY A 203 18.80 -1.56 5.15
C GLY A 203 17.92 -1.41 6.39
N GLY A 204 16.85 -2.18 6.48
CA GLY A 204 15.87 -2.24 7.54
C GLY A 204 14.50 -2.68 7.01
N ASP A 205 13.62 -3.08 7.90
CA ASP A 205 12.27 -3.52 7.58
C ASP A 205 11.27 -2.42 7.98
N PRO A 206 10.73 -1.64 7.01
CA PRO A 206 9.83 -0.53 7.31
C PRO A 206 8.47 -0.98 7.87
N VAL A 207 8.11 -2.26 7.71
CA VAL A 207 6.83 -2.80 8.17
C VAL A 207 6.93 -3.60 9.46
N ALA A 208 8.18 -3.87 9.94
CA ALA A 208 8.40 -4.68 11.15
C ALA A 208 7.74 -4.10 12.40
N ALA A 209 7.84 -2.80 12.60
CA ALA A 209 7.22 -2.12 13.74
C ALA A 209 5.69 -2.23 13.72
N GLY A 210 5.08 -2.10 12.54
CA GLY A 210 3.65 -2.28 12.34
C GLY A 210 3.19 -3.71 12.59
N ALA A 211 3.95 -4.71 12.12
CA ALA A 211 3.69 -6.12 12.36
C ALA A 211 3.78 -6.47 13.86
N ALA A 212 4.80 -5.97 14.57
CA ALA A 212 4.94 -6.13 16.01
C ALA A 212 3.77 -5.48 16.76
N HIS A 213 3.41 -4.25 16.40
CA HIS A 213 2.26 -3.55 16.96
C HIS A 213 0.94 -4.34 16.77
N ALA A 214 0.73 -4.92 15.59
CA ALA A 214 -0.45 -5.72 15.31
C ALA A 214 -0.57 -6.93 16.24
N LEU A 215 0.54 -7.61 16.51
CA LEU A 215 0.60 -8.73 17.47
C LEU A 215 0.34 -8.27 18.91
N GLU A 216 0.98 -7.19 19.35
CA GLU A 216 0.82 -6.61 20.69
C GLU A 216 -0.61 -6.11 20.95
N ALA A 217 -1.22 -5.50 19.94
CA ALA A 217 -2.60 -5.00 20.00
C ALA A 217 -3.67 -6.10 19.81
N GLY A 218 -3.26 -7.35 19.58
CA GLY A 218 -4.16 -8.49 19.41
C GLY A 218 -4.99 -8.44 18.11
N TRP A 219 -4.48 -7.80 17.06
CA TRP A 219 -5.16 -7.80 15.77
C TRP A 219 -5.15 -9.21 15.17
N THR A 220 -6.11 -9.48 14.28
CA THR A 220 -6.03 -10.71 13.48
C THR A 220 -4.77 -10.69 12.63
N TYR A 221 -3.88 -11.67 12.87
CA TYR A 221 -2.57 -11.73 12.22
C TYR A 221 -2.47 -13.00 11.38
N ARG A 222 -1.99 -12.87 10.16
CA ARG A 222 -1.72 -13.97 9.22
C ARG A 222 -0.37 -13.81 8.58
N GLU A 223 0.18 -14.90 8.09
CA GLU A 223 1.44 -14.93 7.34
C GLU A 223 1.24 -15.56 5.98
N ILE A 224 1.98 -15.05 5.00
CA ILE A 224 2.12 -15.63 3.67
C ILE A 224 3.59 -15.78 3.35
N ASN A 225 4.00 -16.96 2.91
CA ASN A 225 5.40 -17.24 2.58
C ASN A 225 5.74 -16.74 1.15
N THR A 226 5.68 -15.43 0.98
CA THR A 226 6.07 -14.72 -0.26
C THR A 226 7.02 -13.58 0.08
N PRO A 227 7.76 -13.06 -0.91
CA PRO A 227 8.36 -11.72 -0.81
C PRO A 227 7.30 -10.63 -0.57
N HIS A 228 7.75 -9.39 -0.38
CA HIS A 228 6.94 -8.22 -0.02
C HIS A 228 5.72 -7.95 -0.93
N ASP A 229 5.79 -8.36 -2.20
CA ASP A 229 4.72 -8.17 -3.21
C ASP A 229 3.92 -9.46 -3.46
N PRO A 230 3.06 -9.92 -2.53
CA PRO A 230 2.39 -11.21 -2.64
C PRO A 230 1.48 -11.32 -3.87
N GLN A 231 0.97 -10.21 -4.39
CA GLN A 231 0.16 -10.16 -5.61
C GLN A 231 0.94 -10.62 -6.86
N VAL A 232 2.27 -10.54 -6.82
CA VAL A 232 3.17 -10.98 -7.91
C VAL A 232 3.50 -12.47 -7.79
N PHE A 233 3.68 -12.94 -6.55
CA PHE A 233 4.24 -14.28 -6.27
C PHE A 233 3.18 -15.33 -5.98
N ASP A 234 2.08 -14.95 -5.32
CA ASP A 234 0.99 -15.86 -4.94
C ASP A 234 -0.36 -15.11 -4.85
N ALA A 235 -0.87 -14.69 -6.00
CA ALA A 235 -2.16 -13.98 -6.08
C ALA A 235 -3.32 -14.80 -5.50
N GLU A 236 -3.32 -16.13 -5.67
CA GLU A 236 -4.32 -17.03 -5.11
C GLU A 236 -4.23 -17.10 -3.57
N GLY A 237 -3.01 -17.22 -3.05
CA GLY A 237 -2.77 -17.27 -1.61
C GLY A 237 -3.21 -16.01 -0.90
N ILE A 238 -2.84 -14.83 -1.42
CA ILE A 238 -3.24 -13.55 -0.81
C ILE A 238 -4.75 -13.31 -0.94
N ALA A 239 -5.39 -13.65 -2.07
CA ALA A 239 -6.83 -13.54 -2.24
C ALA A 239 -7.58 -14.43 -1.22
N ARG A 240 -7.12 -15.67 -1.01
CA ARG A 240 -7.67 -16.60 -0.02
C ARG A 240 -7.59 -16.05 1.40
N LEU A 241 -6.43 -15.49 1.80
CA LEU A 241 -6.28 -14.86 3.13
C LEU A 241 -7.20 -13.66 3.30
N MET A 242 -7.35 -12.82 2.26
CA MET A 242 -8.30 -11.70 2.30
C MET A 242 -9.75 -12.17 2.49
N ILE A 243 -10.16 -13.24 1.80
CA ILE A 243 -11.50 -13.85 1.95
C ILE A 243 -11.68 -14.43 3.36
N GLU A 244 -10.67 -15.12 3.88
CA GLU A 244 -10.69 -15.68 5.25
C GLU A 244 -10.88 -14.60 6.31
N LEU A 245 -10.12 -13.49 6.21
CA LEU A 245 -10.22 -12.34 7.13
C LEU A 245 -11.57 -11.62 7.04
N ALA A 246 -12.25 -11.72 5.90
CA ALA A 246 -13.52 -11.07 5.62
C ALA A 246 -14.73 -11.86 6.18
N ASN A 247 -14.56 -13.07 6.66
CA ASN A 247 -15.62 -13.94 7.21
C ASN A 247 -15.60 -13.96 8.74
#